data_25a8d88a829a72e20b3958b60836c8e2
#
_entry.id   25a8d88a829a72e20b3958b60836c8e2
#
_cell.length_a   1.000
_cell.length_b   1.000
_cell.length_c   1.000
_cell.angle_alpha   90.00
_cell.angle_beta   90.00
_cell.angle_gamma   90.00
#
_symmetry.space_group_name_H-M   'P 1'
#
loop_
_entity.id
_entity.type
_entity.pdbx_description
1 polymer ?
#
loop_
_entity_poly.entity_id
_entity_poly.type
_entity_poly.pdbx_seq_one_letter_code
_entity_poly.pdbx_strand_id
1 'polypeptide(L)'
;MSYEVRFTNQFKKDIKLAKRRGKNIDKLFSVVDILASGEALPAKYRDHDLSGDYMGCRECHIEPDWLLIYEIDNGLLILVLNRYYYCVTTKCLLSDITS
;
A
#
# COMPACT_ATOMS: atom_id res chain seq x y z
N MET A 1 10.44 -17.97 0.01
CA MET A 1 9.70 -18.03 1.27
C MET A 1 8.42 -17.23 1.13
N SER A 2 7.31 -17.75 1.62
CA SER A 2 6.04 -17.09 1.45
C SER A 2 5.49 -16.60 2.79
N TYR A 3 4.63 -15.60 2.71
CA TYR A 3 4.01 -15.01 3.89
C TYR A 3 2.51 -15.24 3.86
N GLU A 4 1.92 -15.37 5.03
CA GLU A 4 0.47 -15.40 5.15
C GLU A 4 -0.05 -13.97 5.11
N VAL A 5 -1.08 -13.72 4.29
CA VAL A 5 -1.58 -12.36 4.08
C VAL A 5 -2.70 -12.03 5.07
N ARG A 6 -2.61 -10.87 5.68
CA ARG A 6 -3.63 -10.35 6.61
C ARG A 6 -4.03 -8.96 6.20
N PHE A 7 -5.27 -8.59 6.46
CA PHE A 7 -5.81 -7.28 6.12
C PHE A 7 -6.23 -6.56 7.40
N THR A 8 -5.88 -5.29 7.51
CA THR A 8 -6.46 -4.47 8.56
C THR A 8 -7.87 -4.03 8.14
N ASN A 9 -8.66 -3.59 9.11
CA ASN A 9 -9.97 -3.03 8.80
C ASN A 9 -9.86 -1.80 7.91
N GLN A 10 -8.84 -0.99 8.13
CA GLN A 10 -8.61 0.19 7.30
C GLN A 10 -8.34 -0.20 5.86
N PHE A 11 -7.52 -1.22 5.66
CA PHE A 11 -7.23 -1.70 4.30
C PHE A 11 -8.49 -2.16 3.59
N LYS A 12 -9.37 -2.86 4.30
CA LYS A 12 -10.63 -3.34 3.72
C LYS A 12 -11.50 -2.19 3.26
N LYS A 13 -11.57 -1.12 4.04
CA LYS A 13 -12.31 0.08 3.67
C LYS A 13 -11.68 0.74 2.46
N ASP A 14 -10.36 0.81 2.46
CA ASP A 14 -9.61 1.44 1.37
C ASP A 14 -9.84 0.73 0.04
N ILE A 15 -9.89 -0.59 0.05
CA ILE A 15 -10.12 -1.37 -1.15
C ILE A 15 -11.52 -1.12 -1.71
N LYS A 16 -12.51 -1.03 -0.83
CA LYS A 16 -13.87 -0.73 -1.27
C LYS A 16 -13.92 0.62 -1.96
N LEU A 17 -13.23 1.59 -1.40
CA LEU A 17 -13.17 2.93 -1.98
C LEU A 17 -12.45 2.92 -3.32
N ALA A 18 -11.34 2.20 -3.41
CA ALA A 18 -10.57 2.10 -4.64
C ALA A 18 -11.41 1.49 -5.77
N LYS A 19 -12.16 0.44 -5.46
CA LYS A 19 -13.07 -0.17 -6.43
C LYS A 19 -14.12 0.81 -6.90
N ARG A 20 -14.69 1.56 -5.97
CA ARG A 20 -15.72 2.53 -6.29
C ARG A 20 -15.18 3.63 -7.21
N ARG A 21 -13.90 3.93 -7.11
CA ARG A 21 -13.27 4.94 -7.93
C ARG A 21 -12.68 4.39 -9.22
N GLY A 22 -12.94 3.14 -9.51
CA GLY A 22 -12.53 2.55 -10.78
C GLY A 22 -11.09 2.12 -10.85
N LYS A 23 -10.41 1.99 -9.71
CA LYS A 23 -9.03 1.51 -9.71
C LYS A 23 -8.98 0.03 -10.04
N ASN A 24 -7.91 -0.37 -10.72
CA ASN A 24 -7.73 -1.76 -11.09
C ASN A 24 -7.19 -2.56 -9.91
N ILE A 25 -8.09 -3.19 -9.18
CA ILE A 25 -7.74 -3.94 -7.98
C ILE A 25 -6.85 -5.14 -8.30
N ASP A 26 -6.96 -5.70 -9.48
CA ASP A 26 -6.10 -6.81 -9.89
C ASP A 26 -4.64 -6.38 -9.90
N LYS A 27 -4.38 -5.13 -10.26
CA LYS A 27 -3.02 -4.59 -10.26
C LYS A 27 -2.47 -4.54 -8.85
N LEU A 28 -3.29 -4.14 -7.89
CA LEU A 28 -2.90 -4.14 -6.48
C LEU A 28 -2.57 -5.55 -6.02
N PHE A 29 -3.42 -6.52 -6.32
CA PHE A 29 -3.21 -7.87 -5.85
C PHE A 29 -2.05 -8.58 -6.56
N SER A 30 -1.70 -8.14 -7.77
CA SER A 30 -0.47 -8.60 -8.40
C SER A 30 0.75 -8.20 -7.59
N VAL A 31 0.75 -6.98 -7.07
CA VAL A 31 1.83 -6.51 -6.19
C VAL A 31 1.84 -7.31 -4.89
N VAL A 32 0.66 -7.54 -4.33
CA VAL A 32 0.53 -8.33 -3.09
C VAL A 32 1.08 -9.74 -3.30
N ASP A 33 0.83 -10.35 -4.45
CA ASP A 33 1.32 -11.69 -4.73
C ASP A 33 2.85 -11.74 -4.74
N ILE A 34 3.49 -10.73 -5.30
CA ILE A 34 4.95 -10.66 -5.30
C ILE A 34 5.47 -10.56 -3.86
N LEU A 35 4.87 -9.68 -3.08
CA LEU A 35 5.25 -9.51 -1.69
C LEU A 35 5.03 -10.77 -0.88
N ALA A 36 3.89 -11.43 -1.09
CA ALA A 36 3.54 -12.63 -0.35
C ALA A 36 4.47 -13.79 -0.66
N SER A 37 5.04 -13.83 -1.86
CA SER A 37 5.98 -14.87 -2.24
C SER A 37 7.35 -14.67 -1.63
N GLY A 38 7.59 -13.53 -0.99
CA GLY A 38 8.87 -13.21 -0.40
C GLY A 38 9.87 -12.61 -1.39
N GLU A 39 9.43 -12.32 -2.59
CA GLU A 39 10.29 -11.74 -3.61
C GLU A 39 10.35 -10.23 -3.46
N ALA A 40 11.45 -9.64 -3.91
CA ALA A 40 11.60 -8.20 -3.91
C ALA A 40 10.76 -7.60 -5.04
N LEU A 41 10.16 -6.46 -4.77
CA LEU A 41 9.41 -5.75 -5.81
C LEU A 41 10.36 -5.12 -6.82
N PRO A 42 9.99 -5.13 -8.10
CA PRO A 42 10.74 -4.36 -9.10
C PRO A 42 10.86 -2.90 -8.71
N ALA A 43 11.94 -2.27 -9.13
CA ALA A 43 12.25 -0.88 -8.76
C ALA A 43 11.15 0.10 -9.13
N LYS A 44 10.36 -0.20 -10.15
CA LYS A 44 9.28 0.70 -10.58
C LYS A 44 8.22 0.92 -9.51
N TYR A 45 8.13 0.02 -8.53
CA TYR A 45 7.15 0.16 -7.46
C TYR A 45 7.67 0.98 -6.28
N ARG A 46 8.92 1.41 -6.32
CA ARG A 46 9.51 2.32 -5.32
C ARG A 46 9.28 1.90 -3.87
N ASP A 47 9.44 0.62 -3.61
CA ASP A 47 9.27 0.08 -2.26
C ASP A 47 10.32 0.66 -1.31
N HIS A 48 9.89 1.18 -0.17
CA HIS A 48 10.80 1.79 0.80
C HIS A 48 10.21 1.77 2.21
N ASP A 49 11.09 1.89 3.20
CA ASP A 49 10.69 1.94 4.59
C ASP A 49 10.06 3.27 4.95
N LEU A 50 9.11 3.22 5.86
CA LEU A 50 8.50 4.42 6.39
C LEU A 50 9.05 4.74 7.77
N SER A 51 8.89 6.00 8.17
CA SER A 51 9.30 6.45 9.50
C SER A 51 8.12 7.17 10.15
N GLY A 52 8.34 7.68 11.36
CA GLY A 52 7.30 8.39 12.08
C GLY A 52 6.21 7.43 12.55
N ASP A 53 4.97 7.82 12.32
CA ASP A 53 3.81 7.05 12.81
C ASP A 53 3.70 5.67 12.18
N TYR A 54 4.33 5.46 11.05
CA TYR A 54 4.30 4.17 10.36
C TYR A 54 5.65 3.45 10.41
N MET A 55 6.46 3.78 11.41
CA MET A 55 7.73 3.09 11.58
C MET A 55 7.49 1.58 11.70
N GLY A 56 8.29 0.80 10.97
CA GLY A 56 8.10 -0.65 10.89
C GLY A 56 7.30 -1.07 9.68
N CYS A 57 6.64 -0.14 9.01
CA CYS A 57 5.92 -0.42 7.78
C CYS A 57 6.75 -0.02 6.58
N ARG A 58 6.34 -0.51 5.43
CA ARG A 58 6.93 -0.16 4.15
C ARG A 58 5.84 0.36 3.23
N GLU A 59 6.24 1.15 2.26
CA GLU A 59 5.31 1.71 1.29
C GLU A 59 5.78 1.36 -0.10
N CYS A 60 4.87 0.99 -0.98
CA CYS A 60 5.18 0.84 -2.38
C CYS A 60 4.12 1.54 -3.23
N HIS A 61 4.50 1.87 -4.46
CA HIS A 61 3.61 2.57 -5.39
C HIS A 61 3.07 1.57 -6.39
N ILE A 62 1.77 1.28 -6.31
CA ILE A 62 1.11 0.43 -7.30
C ILE A 62 1.03 1.21 -8.61
N GLU A 63 0.70 2.48 -8.50
CA GLU A 63 0.79 3.49 -9.55
C GLU A 63 1.44 4.70 -8.93
N PRO A 64 1.92 5.68 -9.68
CA PRO A 64 2.62 6.82 -9.08
C PRO A 64 1.84 7.52 -7.98
N ASP A 65 0.52 7.55 -8.08
CA ASP A 65 -0.34 8.21 -7.10
C ASP A 65 -1.17 7.23 -6.27
N TRP A 66 -0.88 5.94 -6.35
CA TRP A 66 -1.67 4.92 -5.65
C TRP A 66 -0.72 4.03 -4.85
N LEU A 67 -0.82 4.13 -3.54
CA LEU A 67 0.16 3.58 -2.61
C LEU A 67 -0.41 2.44 -1.79
N LEU A 68 0.45 1.50 -1.45
CA LEU A 68 0.13 0.42 -0.52
C LEU A 68 1.11 0.52 0.64
N ILE A 69 0.59 0.58 1.85
CA ILE A 69 1.40 0.51 3.06
C ILE A 69 1.21 -0.86 3.67
N TYR A 70 2.30 -1.53 3.95
CA TYR A 70 2.27 -2.90 4.46
C TYR A 70 3.38 -3.13 5.47
N GLU A 71 3.25 -4.20 6.21
CA GLU A 71 4.25 -4.59 7.21
C GLU A 71 4.54 -6.07 7.04
N ILE A 72 5.79 -6.47 7.17
CA ILE A 72 6.15 -7.87 7.20
C ILE A 72 6.64 -8.17 8.61
N ASP A 73 5.97 -9.10 9.28
CA ASP A 73 6.26 -9.40 10.67
C ASP A 73 6.01 -10.87 10.93
N ASN A 74 7.07 -11.57 11.32
CA ASN A 74 6.98 -12.94 11.82
C ASN A 74 6.18 -13.88 10.88
N GLY A 75 6.50 -13.85 9.60
CA GLY A 75 5.85 -14.71 8.62
C GLY A 75 4.53 -14.20 8.10
N LEU A 76 4.12 -13.00 8.52
CA LEU A 76 2.89 -12.38 8.07
C LEU A 76 3.16 -11.20 7.15
N LEU A 77 2.37 -11.08 6.11
CA LEU A 77 2.31 -9.87 5.31
C LEU A 77 1.02 -9.17 5.68
N ILE A 78 1.12 -8.06 6.37
CA ILE A 78 -0.03 -7.31 6.85
C ILE A 78 -0.25 -6.12 5.94
N LEU A 79 -1.39 -6.08 5.27
CA LEU A 79 -1.75 -4.96 4.42
C LEU A 79 -2.44 -3.93 5.29
N VAL A 80 -1.73 -2.82 5.54
CA VAL A 80 -2.14 -1.85 6.54
C VAL A 80 -3.14 -0.86 5.99
N LEU A 81 -2.81 -0.24 4.87
CA LEU A 81 -3.75 0.65 4.20
C LEU A 81 -3.35 0.85 2.74
N ASN A 82 -4.33 1.29 1.97
CA ASN A 82 -4.15 1.59 0.57
C ASN A 82 -4.65 3.01 0.37
N ARG A 83 -3.81 3.86 -0.18
CA ARG A 83 -4.11 5.27 -0.28
C ARG A 83 -3.72 5.78 -1.65
N TYR A 84 -4.44 6.76 -2.16
CA TYR A 84 -3.99 7.40 -3.37
C TYR A 84 -4.16 8.91 -3.26
N TYR A 85 -3.27 9.59 -3.97
CA TYR A 85 -3.26 11.03 -3.99
C TYR A 85 -3.88 11.48 -5.29
N TYR A 86 -4.98 12.16 -5.14
CA TYR A 86 -5.59 12.65 -6.31
C TYR A 86 -5.15 13.93 -6.74
N CYS A 87 -4.55 14.52 -5.96
CA CYS A 87 -4.42 15.86 -6.24
C CYS A 87 -3.15 16.19 -6.79
N VAL A 88 -3.18 16.99 -7.69
CA VAL A 88 -1.98 17.51 -8.31
C VAL A 88 -1.39 18.66 -7.56
N THR A 89 -2.02 19.13 -6.53
CA THR A 89 -1.47 20.25 -5.77
C THR A 89 -0.87 19.76 -4.48
N THR A 90 0.24 20.32 -4.11
CA THR A 90 0.89 20.01 -2.85
C THR A 90 -0.01 20.28 -1.67
N LYS A 91 -0.83 21.29 -1.79
CA LYS A 91 -1.74 21.66 -0.73
C LYS A 91 -2.69 20.53 -0.38
N CYS A 92 -3.23 19.85 -1.37
CA CYS A 92 -4.11 18.75 -1.12
C CYS A 92 -3.39 17.60 -0.47
N LEU A 93 -2.17 17.34 -0.87
CA LEU A 93 -1.39 16.28 -0.27
C LEU A 93 -1.14 16.56 1.20
N LEU A 94 -0.82 17.80 1.52
CA LEU A 94 -0.60 18.17 2.91
C LEU A 94 -1.86 17.99 3.73
N SER A 95 -2.99 18.35 3.16
CA SER A 95 -4.24 18.18 3.82
C SER A 95 -4.52 16.72 4.14
N ASP A 96 -4.26 15.86 3.18
CA ASP A 96 -4.45 14.44 3.38
C ASP A 96 -3.51 13.88 4.44
N ILE A 97 -2.30 14.36 4.47
CA ILE A 97 -1.33 13.89 5.43
C ILE A 97 -1.72 14.29 6.83
N THR A 98 -2.26 15.47 6.98
CA THR A 98 -2.60 15.98 8.30
C THR A 98 -3.93 15.47 8.81
N SER A 99 -4.76 15.00 7.96
CA SER A 99 -6.07 14.49 8.39
C SER A 99 -6.08 12.98 8.74
#